data_a1f0984f4bb85b417338e9b19101e86f
#
_entry.id   a1f0984f4bb85b417338e9b19101e86f
#
_cell.length_a   1.000
_cell.length_b   1.000
_cell.length_c   1.000
_cell.angle_alpha   90.00
_cell.angle_beta   90.00
_cell.angle_gamma   90.00
#
_symmetry.space_group_name_H-M   'P 1'
#
loop_
_entity.id
_entity.type
_entity.pdbx_description
1 polymer ?
#
loop_
_entity_poly.entity_id
_entity_poly.type
_entity_poly.pdbx_seq_one_letter_code
_entity_poly.pdbx_strand_id
1 'polypeptide(L)'
;MNALRLVSTLVLCSLLSACVTQSVNSTSVPAIATASEQVPEALLLDVGIAIFDPGLDDYDEDKRIYPEVRKAEARYMPGQLSQAMQESAAWGAVRVVPDAGQITDLMVQGTILHSDGEELKLHILARDARGF
;
A
#
# COMPACT_ATOMS: atom_id res chain seq x y z
N MET A 1 3.81 29.07 -53.52
CA MET A 1 3.73 29.49 -52.10
C MET A 1 2.68 28.68 -51.27
N ASN A 2 1.59 28.24 -51.87
CA ASN A 2 0.49 27.55 -51.18
C ASN A 2 0.79 26.06 -50.90
N ALA A 3 1.49 25.35 -51.78
CA ALA A 3 1.83 23.94 -51.59
C ALA A 3 2.77 23.71 -50.41
N LEU A 4 3.75 24.57 -50.21
CA LEU A 4 4.69 24.47 -49.07
C LEU A 4 4.01 24.70 -47.70
N ARG A 5 3.02 25.61 -47.67
CA ARG A 5 2.22 25.85 -46.46
C ARG A 5 1.31 24.67 -46.15
N LEU A 6 0.71 24.02 -47.14
CA LEU A 6 -0.12 22.82 -47.00
C LEU A 6 0.68 21.64 -46.47
N VAL A 7 1.87 21.41 -46.99
CA VAL A 7 2.76 20.33 -46.51
C VAL A 7 3.21 20.59 -45.05
N SER A 8 3.54 21.84 -44.72
CA SER A 8 3.94 22.22 -43.37
C SER A 8 2.80 22.02 -42.35
N THR A 9 1.56 22.33 -42.73
CA THR A 9 0.39 22.13 -41.83
C THR A 9 0.07 20.64 -41.65
N LEU A 10 0.25 19.83 -42.71
CA LEU A 10 0.02 18.38 -42.65
C LEU A 10 1.03 17.68 -41.74
N VAL A 11 2.31 18.09 -41.81
CA VAL A 11 3.37 17.56 -40.95
C VAL A 11 3.15 17.96 -39.47
N LEU A 12 2.68 19.17 -39.23
CA LEU A 12 2.41 19.63 -37.86
C LEU A 12 1.22 18.88 -37.21
N CYS A 13 0.18 18.53 -38.01
CA CYS A 13 -0.96 17.73 -37.48
C CYS A 13 -0.58 16.29 -37.19
N SER A 14 0.38 15.68 -37.87
CA SER A 14 0.81 14.31 -37.62
C SER A 14 1.67 14.16 -36.35
N LEU A 15 2.24 15.24 -35.84
CA LEU A 15 3.03 15.24 -34.60
C LEU A 15 2.18 15.30 -33.32
N LEU A 16 0.88 15.59 -33.43
CA LEU A 16 -0.03 15.74 -32.29
C LEU A 16 -0.75 14.43 -31.89
N SER A 17 -0.56 13.32 -32.59
CA SER A 17 -1.23 12.04 -32.32
C SER A 17 -0.45 11.09 -31.39
N ALA A 18 0.52 11.57 -30.62
CA ALA A 18 1.18 10.80 -29.58
C ALA A 18 0.27 10.71 -28.34
N CYS A 19 -0.90 10.07 -28.45
CA CYS A 19 -1.64 9.61 -27.29
C CYS A 19 -0.87 8.47 -26.65
N VAL A 20 -0.20 8.72 -25.53
CA VAL A 20 0.34 7.68 -24.68
C VAL A 20 -0.86 6.92 -24.09
N THR A 21 -1.08 5.71 -24.60
CA THR A 21 -2.07 4.81 -24.02
C THR A 21 -1.48 4.24 -22.74
N GLN A 22 -1.83 4.83 -21.60
CA GLN A 22 -1.50 4.27 -20.30
C GLN A 22 -2.46 3.11 -20.03
N SER A 23 -1.98 1.87 -20.08
CA SER A 23 -2.76 0.72 -19.64
C SER A 23 -2.79 0.72 -18.11
N VAL A 24 -3.96 1.01 -17.53
CA VAL A 24 -4.19 0.82 -16.10
C VAL A 24 -4.65 -0.61 -15.89
N ASN A 25 -3.80 -1.46 -15.36
CA ASN A 25 -4.19 -2.76 -14.86
C ASN A 25 -4.92 -2.56 -13.52
N SER A 26 -6.25 -2.54 -13.54
CA SER A 26 -7.03 -2.55 -12.31
C SER A 26 -7.23 -4.00 -11.86
N THR A 27 -6.58 -4.37 -10.77
CA THR A 27 -6.88 -5.62 -10.06
C THR A 27 -8.17 -5.41 -9.27
N SER A 28 -9.17 -6.28 -9.47
CA SER A 28 -10.37 -6.28 -8.64
C SER A 28 -10.01 -6.72 -7.23
N VAL A 29 -10.10 -5.80 -6.27
CA VAL A 29 -9.92 -6.12 -4.86
C VAL A 29 -11.27 -6.62 -4.33
N PRO A 30 -11.34 -7.81 -3.70
CA PRO A 30 -12.57 -8.28 -3.08
C PRO A 30 -13.00 -7.32 -1.96
N ALA A 31 -14.30 -7.23 -1.73
CA ALA A 31 -14.83 -6.42 -0.64
C ALA A 31 -14.28 -6.91 0.71
N ILE A 32 -14.04 -5.97 1.61
CA ILE A 32 -13.61 -6.29 2.99
C ILE A 32 -14.69 -7.14 3.65
N ALA A 33 -14.31 -8.29 4.20
CA ALA A 33 -15.21 -9.12 4.98
C ALA A 33 -15.54 -8.38 6.29
N THR A 34 -16.82 -8.09 6.49
CA THR A 34 -17.30 -7.50 7.74
C THR A 34 -17.72 -8.59 8.72
N ALA A 35 -17.61 -8.30 10.02
CA ALA A 35 -18.05 -9.22 11.06
C ALA A 35 -19.57 -9.51 10.88
N SER A 36 -19.91 -10.78 10.77
CA SER A 36 -21.31 -11.23 10.61
C SER A 36 -22.07 -11.28 11.94
N GLU A 37 -21.38 -11.27 13.05
CA GLU A 37 -21.91 -11.32 14.41
C GLU A 37 -21.42 -10.11 15.19
N GLN A 38 -22.33 -9.45 15.93
CA GLN A 38 -21.95 -8.35 16.81
C GLN A 38 -21.31 -8.92 18.08
N VAL A 39 -20.00 -8.73 18.18
CA VAL A 39 -19.26 -9.02 19.41
C VAL A 39 -19.43 -7.84 20.38
N PRO A 40 -19.72 -8.08 21.66
CA PRO A 40 -19.74 -7.01 22.68
C PRO A 40 -18.41 -6.23 22.67
N GLU A 41 -18.48 -4.90 22.74
CA GLU A 41 -17.30 -4.03 22.70
C GLU A 41 -16.20 -4.41 23.70
N ALA A 42 -16.58 -4.86 24.88
CA ALA A 42 -15.66 -5.30 25.93
C ALA A 42 -14.86 -6.58 25.57
N LEU A 43 -15.23 -7.28 24.51
CA LEU A 43 -14.55 -8.50 24.04
C LEU A 43 -13.76 -8.26 22.73
N LEU A 44 -13.84 -7.06 22.16
CA LEU A 44 -13.07 -6.70 20.97
C LEU A 44 -11.62 -6.42 21.39
N LEU A 45 -10.67 -6.93 20.60
CA LEU A 45 -9.25 -6.72 20.84
C LEU A 45 -8.80 -5.37 20.29
N ASP A 46 -8.04 -4.63 21.08
CA ASP A 46 -7.35 -3.42 20.62
C ASP A 46 -6.09 -3.81 19.85
N VAL A 47 -5.90 -3.18 18.68
CA VAL A 47 -4.81 -3.51 17.75
C VAL A 47 -3.85 -2.36 17.60
N GLY A 48 -2.56 -2.63 17.80
CA GLY A 48 -1.45 -1.77 17.39
C GLY A 48 -0.86 -2.25 16.08
N ILE A 49 -0.69 -1.35 15.12
CA ILE A 49 0.01 -1.64 13.86
C ILE A 49 1.27 -0.81 13.86
N ALA A 50 2.43 -1.44 13.99
CA ALA A 50 3.71 -0.75 13.94
C ALA A 50 3.97 -0.17 12.53
N ILE A 51 4.74 0.92 12.45
CA ILE A 51 5.32 1.36 11.19
C ILE A 51 6.10 0.18 10.60
N PHE A 52 5.88 -0.11 9.30
CA PHE A 52 6.49 -1.27 8.66
C PHE A 52 7.99 -1.05 8.44
N ASP A 53 8.72 -2.16 8.42
CA ASP A 53 10.10 -2.18 7.96
C ASP A 53 10.13 -1.99 6.43
N PRO A 54 10.88 -1.02 5.90
CA PRO A 54 11.00 -0.83 4.45
C PRO A 54 11.75 -1.97 3.74
N GLY A 55 12.38 -2.91 4.45
CA GLY A 55 13.08 -4.05 3.88
C GLY A 55 14.30 -3.63 3.04
N LEU A 56 15.14 -2.75 3.60
CA LEU A 56 16.32 -2.20 2.92
C LEU A 56 17.64 -2.82 3.37
N ASP A 57 17.62 -3.80 4.29
CA ASP A 57 18.85 -4.40 4.84
C ASP A 57 19.65 -5.16 3.77
N ASP A 58 18.96 -5.78 2.79
CA ASP A 58 19.55 -6.47 1.64
C ASP A 58 19.35 -5.67 0.33
N TYR A 59 19.39 -4.34 0.43
CA TYR A 59 19.19 -3.45 -0.70
C TYR A 59 20.31 -3.62 -1.74
N ASP A 60 19.89 -3.87 -2.97
CA ASP A 60 20.73 -3.97 -4.17
C ASP A 60 20.36 -2.83 -5.12
N GLU A 61 21.29 -1.92 -5.39
CA GLU A 61 21.09 -0.75 -6.25
C GLU A 61 20.66 -1.13 -7.68
N ASP A 62 21.01 -2.32 -8.14
CA ASP A 62 20.65 -2.80 -9.48
C ASP A 62 19.16 -3.20 -9.63
N LYS A 63 18.43 -3.36 -8.53
CA LYS A 63 17.03 -3.82 -8.53
C LYS A 63 15.97 -2.72 -8.68
N ARG A 64 16.33 -1.50 -9.08
CA ARG A 64 15.41 -0.36 -9.22
C ARG A 64 14.58 -0.08 -7.95
N ILE A 65 15.13 -0.35 -6.79
CA ILE A 65 14.52 -0.02 -5.52
C ILE A 65 14.89 1.42 -5.18
N TYR A 66 13.89 2.25 -4.90
CA TYR A 66 14.08 3.64 -4.47
C TYR A 66 13.88 3.72 -2.96
N PRO A 67 14.96 3.86 -2.13
CA PRO A 67 14.86 3.81 -0.68
C PRO A 67 13.87 4.80 -0.08
N GLU A 68 13.77 6.00 -0.63
CA GLU A 68 12.84 7.02 -0.13
C GLU A 68 11.38 6.67 -0.42
N VAL A 69 11.10 6.04 -1.58
CA VAL A 69 9.76 5.52 -1.90
C VAL A 69 9.42 4.39 -0.93
N ARG A 70 10.33 3.46 -0.71
CA ARG A 70 10.15 2.32 0.19
C ARG A 70 9.88 2.76 1.64
N LYS A 71 10.59 3.79 2.13
CA LYS A 71 10.33 4.40 3.43
C LYS A 71 8.95 5.08 3.51
N ALA A 72 8.51 5.69 2.41
CA ALA A 72 7.18 6.30 2.34
C ALA A 72 6.08 5.21 2.36
N GLU A 73 6.24 4.14 1.60
CA GLU A 73 5.35 2.97 1.59
C GLU A 73 5.24 2.33 2.98
N ALA A 74 6.38 2.15 3.66
CA ALA A 74 6.43 1.59 5.00
C ALA A 74 5.63 2.38 6.04
N ARG A 75 5.44 3.68 5.84
CA ARG A 75 4.58 4.53 6.67
C ARG A 75 3.13 4.55 6.21
N TYR A 76 2.91 4.43 4.90
CA TYR A 76 1.58 4.51 4.30
C TYR A 76 0.76 3.23 4.53
N MET A 77 1.37 2.07 4.35
CA MET A 77 0.67 0.78 4.41
C MET A 77 0.03 0.45 5.76
N PRO A 78 0.64 0.74 6.92
CA PRO A 78 -0.02 0.58 8.21
C PRO A 78 -1.33 1.37 8.32
N GLY A 79 -1.38 2.56 7.73
CA GLY A 79 -2.60 3.38 7.68
C GLY A 79 -3.71 2.70 6.87
N GLN A 80 -3.38 2.15 5.69
CA GLN A 80 -4.33 1.42 4.86
C GLN A 80 -4.85 0.16 5.56
N LEU A 81 -3.96 -0.58 6.22
CA LEU A 81 -4.34 -1.75 7.00
C LEU A 81 -5.25 -1.36 8.18
N SER A 82 -4.91 -0.29 8.90
CA SER A 82 -5.74 0.24 9.99
C SER A 82 -7.15 0.58 9.52
N GLN A 83 -7.28 1.26 8.37
CA GLN A 83 -8.58 1.58 7.79
C GLN A 83 -9.37 0.32 7.45
N ALA A 84 -8.76 -0.64 6.76
CA ALA A 84 -9.41 -1.90 6.40
C ALA A 84 -9.88 -2.70 7.63
N MET A 85 -9.07 -2.74 8.68
CA MET A 85 -9.42 -3.41 9.93
C MET A 85 -10.59 -2.70 10.65
N GLN A 86 -10.61 -1.37 10.68
CA GLN A 86 -11.74 -0.60 11.24
C GLN A 86 -13.03 -0.82 10.44
N GLU A 87 -12.96 -0.82 9.11
CA GLU A 87 -14.10 -1.07 8.22
C GLU A 87 -14.68 -2.48 8.38
N SER A 88 -13.85 -3.46 8.80
CA SER A 88 -14.31 -4.83 9.07
C SER A 88 -15.22 -4.94 10.29
N ALA A 89 -15.21 -3.95 11.18
CA ALA A 89 -15.98 -3.93 12.46
C ALA A 89 -15.72 -5.15 13.36
N ALA A 90 -14.59 -5.84 13.20
CA ALA A 90 -14.22 -7.04 13.95
C ALA A 90 -13.28 -6.76 15.14
N TRP A 91 -12.82 -5.52 15.28
CA TRP A 91 -11.77 -5.11 16.22
C TRP A 91 -12.24 -3.97 17.11
N GLY A 92 -11.59 -3.80 18.25
CA GLY A 92 -11.72 -2.63 19.10
C GLY A 92 -11.02 -1.41 18.49
N ALA A 93 -10.22 -0.69 19.28
CA ALA A 93 -9.44 0.42 18.75
C ALA A 93 -8.27 -0.08 17.88
N VAL A 94 -8.21 0.33 16.61
CA VAL A 94 -7.07 0.03 15.73
C VAL A 94 -6.24 1.31 15.57
N ARG A 95 -4.96 1.26 15.93
CA ARG A 95 -4.06 2.41 15.92
C ARG A 95 -2.74 2.08 15.24
N VAL A 96 -2.24 3.02 14.42
CA VAL A 96 -0.87 2.96 13.94
C VAL A 96 0.05 3.51 15.03
N VAL A 97 1.09 2.75 15.36
CA VAL A 97 2.06 3.07 16.42
C VAL A 97 3.48 3.15 15.85
N PRO A 98 4.38 3.93 16.47
CA PRO A 98 5.74 4.11 15.94
C PRO A 98 6.54 2.81 15.85
N ASP A 99 6.38 1.93 16.83
CA ASP A 99 7.12 0.67 16.95
C ASP A 99 6.30 -0.39 17.68
N ALA A 100 6.81 -1.61 17.71
CA ALA A 100 6.14 -2.77 18.32
C ALA A 100 6.30 -2.87 19.86
N GLY A 101 6.92 -1.90 20.50
CA GLY A 101 7.10 -1.85 21.96
C GLY A 101 5.85 -1.34 22.70
N GLN A 102 4.81 -0.94 22.00
CA GLN A 102 3.56 -0.48 22.59
C GLN A 102 2.73 -1.66 23.12
N ILE A 103 2.05 -1.43 24.24
CA ILE A 103 1.18 -2.45 24.85
C ILE A 103 -0.19 -2.37 24.17
N THR A 104 -0.58 -3.44 23.48
CA THR A 104 -1.89 -3.66 22.86
C THR A 104 -2.28 -5.13 23.00
N ASP A 105 -3.57 -5.47 22.80
CA ASP A 105 -4.00 -6.86 22.84
C ASP A 105 -3.43 -7.67 21.68
N LEU A 106 -3.35 -7.03 20.51
CA LEU A 106 -2.73 -7.57 19.29
C LEU A 106 -1.76 -6.55 18.70
N MET A 107 -0.53 -6.96 18.45
CA MET A 107 0.48 -6.17 17.75
C MET A 107 0.74 -6.73 16.36
N VAL A 108 0.58 -5.89 15.36
CA VAL A 108 0.87 -6.23 13.95
C VAL A 108 2.14 -5.50 13.49
N GLN A 109 3.04 -6.25 12.91
CA GLN A 109 4.29 -5.77 12.30
C GLN A 109 4.33 -6.19 10.84
N GLY A 110 4.95 -5.39 9.99
CA GLY A 110 5.12 -5.71 8.59
C GLY A 110 6.52 -5.39 8.10
N THR A 111 7.00 -6.17 7.15
CA THR A 111 8.23 -5.91 6.38
C THR A 111 7.88 -5.93 4.90
N ILE A 112 8.34 -4.95 4.14
CA ILE A 112 8.16 -4.91 2.69
C ILE A 112 9.25 -5.77 2.05
N LEU A 113 8.85 -6.94 1.51
CA LEU A 113 9.76 -7.84 0.81
C LEU A 113 9.97 -7.42 -0.64
N HIS A 114 8.90 -6.94 -1.29
CA HIS A 114 8.93 -6.47 -2.67
C HIS A 114 7.87 -5.39 -2.89
N SER A 115 8.19 -4.38 -3.69
CA SER A 115 7.27 -3.37 -4.20
C SER A 115 7.90 -2.71 -5.43
N ASP A 116 7.25 -2.82 -6.60
CA ASP A 116 7.72 -2.27 -7.87
C ASP A 116 6.64 -1.46 -8.62
N GLY A 117 5.48 -1.27 -7.97
CA GLY A 117 4.30 -0.59 -8.54
C GLY A 117 3.32 -1.53 -9.25
N GLU A 118 3.70 -2.77 -9.55
CA GLU A 118 2.83 -3.82 -10.10
C GLU A 118 2.56 -4.92 -9.07
N GLU A 119 3.58 -5.30 -8.33
CA GLU A 119 3.51 -6.34 -7.29
C GLU A 119 3.96 -5.79 -5.93
N LEU A 120 3.20 -6.13 -4.89
CA LEU A 120 3.52 -5.87 -3.50
C LEU A 120 3.58 -7.18 -2.73
N LYS A 121 4.73 -7.46 -2.09
CA LYS A 121 4.90 -8.58 -1.16
C LYS A 121 5.24 -8.07 0.23
N LEU A 122 4.42 -8.46 1.19
CA LEU A 122 4.59 -8.13 2.60
C LEU A 122 4.80 -9.40 3.41
N HIS A 123 5.71 -9.34 4.36
CA HIS A 123 5.75 -10.27 5.48
C HIS A 123 5.01 -9.62 6.64
N ILE A 124 3.92 -10.21 7.08
CA ILE A 124 3.12 -9.72 8.21
C ILE A 124 3.24 -10.68 9.38
N LEU A 125 3.53 -10.14 10.54
CA LEU A 125 3.59 -10.86 11.80
C LEU A 125 2.59 -10.25 12.78
N ALA A 126 1.69 -11.05 13.31
CA ALA A 126 0.77 -10.65 14.36
C ALA A 126 1.09 -11.43 15.64
N ARG A 127 1.14 -10.72 16.77
CA ARG A 127 1.40 -11.30 18.09
C ARG A 127 0.39 -10.79 19.09
N ASP A 128 -0.13 -11.69 19.91
CA ASP A 128 -0.96 -11.29 21.04
C ASP A 128 -0.10 -10.77 22.23
N ALA A 129 -0.77 -10.26 23.26
CA ALA A 129 -0.10 -9.76 24.46
C ALA A 129 0.76 -10.82 25.21
N ARG A 130 0.60 -12.10 24.87
CA ARG A 130 1.40 -13.22 25.42
C ARG A 130 2.63 -13.54 24.54
N GLY A 131 2.75 -12.91 23.38
CA GLY A 131 3.86 -13.08 22.45
C GLY A 131 3.71 -14.23 21.44
N PHE A 132 2.49 -14.74 21.25
CA PHE A 132 2.17 -15.77 20.25
C PHE A 132 1.58 -15.16 18.99
#